data_fcea6b5885b9e41c684d57a247021da4
#
_entry.id   fcea6b5885b9e41c684d57a247021da4
#
_cell.length_a   1.000
_cell.length_b   1.000
_cell.length_c   1.000
_cell.angle_alpha   90.00
_cell.angle_beta   90.00
_cell.angle_gamma   90.00
#
_symmetry.space_group_name_H-M   'P 1'
#
loop_
_entity.id
_entity.type
_entity.pdbx_description
1 polymer ?
#
loop_
_entity_poly.entity_id
_entity_poly.type
_entity_poly.pdbx_seq_one_letter_code
_entity_poly.pdbx_strand_id
1 'polypeptide(L)'
;MILRNFKMQKNEKQLHTSDALKKFYGQEYVDKFLVNQSPSRLERLTKYIDLRSDYCVADYACGSGMLMPYIAPKVNSYIGIDFSQEFIDAANNAKKSLNFKNAEFFCSEIKDFCARNIDKFDCAFAMDFSEHVPDDQWKEILTAILVSLKPGGILYLHTPNAQFLPEIMKARSILMKQIPGHIAVRSPEGNSQLLIQTGYRIKKLLLLPHYNGLLKVLHLFSYIPLVGKFFKARIFIVAEK
;
A
#
# COMPACT_ATOMS: atom_id res chain seq x y z
N MET A 1 -14.87 30.18 -8.41
CA MET A 1 -14.67 28.74 -8.72
C MET A 1 -13.26 28.47 -9.28
N ILE A 2 -12.75 29.29 -10.20
CA ILE A 2 -11.43 29.15 -10.85
C ILE A 2 -10.23 29.30 -9.88
N LEU A 3 -10.29 30.22 -8.91
CA LEU A 3 -9.23 30.44 -7.93
C LEU A 3 -9.04 29.30 -6.89
N ARG A 4 -10.08 28.50 -6.62
CA ARG A 4 -9.99 27.31 -5.74
C ARG A 4 -9.30 26.14 -6.46
N ASN A 5 -9.51 25.97 -7.76
CA ASN A 5 -8.84 24.93 -8.55
C ASN A 5 -7.35 25.24 -8.74
N PHE A 6 -6.98 26.52 -8.85
CA PHE A 6 -5.57 26.95 -8.93
C PHE A 6 -4.79 26.69 -7.62
N LYS A 7 -5.44 26.85 -6.46
CA LYS A 7 -4.82 26.52 -5.15
C LYS A 7 -4.66 25.01 -4.93
N MET A 8 -5.59 24.19 -5.40
CA MET A 8 -5.48 22.73 -5.31
C MET A 8 -4.37 22.18 -6.23
N GLN A 9 -4.29 22.63 -7.48
CA GLN A 9 -3.20 22.25 -8.39
C GLN A 9 -1.80 22.72 -7.93
N LYS A 10 -1.73 23.85 -7.22
CA LYS A 10 -0.47 24.33 -6.62
C LYS A 10 -0.03 23.48 -5.43
N ASN A 11 -0.97 22.98 -4.61
CA ASN A 11 -0.67 22.07 -3.49
C ASN A 11 -0.26 20.67 -3.98
N GLU A 12 -0.84 20.14 -5.05
CA GLU A 12 -0.46 18.85 -5.62
C GLU A 12 0.96 18.88 -6.20
N LYS A 13 1.38 19.98 -6.86
CA LYS A 13 2.76 20.16 -7.35
C LYS A 13 3.80 20.32 -6.24
N GLN A 14 3.40 20.69 -5.02
CA GLN A 14 4.33 20.83 -3.89
C GLN A 14 4.60 19.51 -3.14
N LEU A 15 3.76 18.47 -3.33
CA LEU A 15 3.94 17.16 -2.70
C LEU A 15 5.03 16.27 -3.35
N HIS A 16 5.79 16.80 -4.31
CA HIS A 16 6.82 16.04 -5.02
C HIS A 16 8.21 16.02 -4.35
N THR A 17 8.39 16.74 -3.25
CA THR A 17 9.63 16.71 -2.48
C THR A 17 9.48 15.87 -1.21
N SER A 18 10.55 15.17 -0.82
CA SER A 18 10.58 14.36 0.42
C SER A 18 10.16 15.18 1.65
N ASP A 19 10.57 16.44 1.75
CA ASP A 19 10.23 17.31 2.88
C ASP A 19 8.75 17.72 2.89
N ALA A 20 8.15 17.92 1.72
CA ALA A 20 6.71 18.22 1.64
C ALA A 20 5.86 17.00 2.01
N LEU A 21 6.28 15.79 1.63
CA LEU A 21 5.65 14.54 2.04
C LEU A 21 5.79 14.33 3.55
N LYS A 22 6.97 14.53 4.13
CA LYS A 22 7.19 14.45 5.59
C LYS A 22 6.30 15.41 6.35
N LYS A 23 6.16 16.66 5.87
CA LYS A 23 5.27 17.64 6.47
C LYS A 23 3.79 17.26 6.33
N PHE A 24 3.38 16.64 5.22
CA PHE A 24 2.00 16.21 5.01
C PHE A 24 1.65 15.00 5.90
N TYR A 25 2.57 14.05 6.06
CA TYR A 25 2.40 12.85 6.90
C TYR A 25 2.92 13.05 8.34
N GLY A 26 2.99 14.29 8.84
CA GLY A 26 3.38 14.60 10.21
C GLY A 26 2.32 14.22 11.25
N GLN A 27 2.56 14.58 12.52
CA GLN A 27 1.79 14.13 13.70
C GLN A 27 0.27 14.29 13.54
N GLU A 28 -0.21 15.42 13.03
CA GLU A 28 -1.66 15.65 12.84
C GLU A 28 -2.31 14.64 11.88
N TYR A 29 -1.59 14.24 10.81
CA TYR A 29 -2.05 13.21 9.89
C TYR A 29 -2.07 11.85 10.57
N VAL A 30 -1.00 11.50 11.30
CA VAL A 30 -0.88 10.24 12.03
C VAL A 30 -1.99 10.11 13.05
N ASP A 31 -2.28 11.14 13.84
CA ASP A 31 -3.34 11.13 14.86
C ASP A 31 -4.72 10.88 14.21
N LYS A 32 -5.03 11.58 13.12
CA LYS A 32 -6.27 11.37 12.37
C LYS A 32 -6.34 9.96 11.76
N PHE A 33 -5.22 9.45 11.26
CA PHE A 33 -5.13 8.11 10.70
C PHE A 33 -5.36 7.04 11.76
N LEU A 34 -4.75 7.17 12.95
CA LEU A 34 -4.89 6.23 14.07
C LEU A 34 -6.34 6.11 14.54
N VAL A 35 -7.08 7.22 14.59
CA VAL A 35 -8.50 7.21 14.97
C VAL A 35 -9.38 6.51 13.92
N ASN A 36 -9.03 6.61 12.64
CA ASN A 36 -9.84 6.09 11.54
C ASN A 36 -9.37 4.72 11.01
N GLN A 37 -8.47 4.05 11.70
CA GLN A 37 -7.95 2.75 11.31
C GLN A 37 -9.03 1.67 11.22
N SER A 38 -8.92 0.81 10.22
CA SER A 38 -9.74 -0.39 10.07
C SER A 38 -8.85 -1.63 9.91
N PRO A 39 -8.28 -2.16 11.02
CA PRO A 39 -7.41 -3.34 10.97
C PRO A 39 -8.06 -4.54 10.30
N SER A 40 -9.37 -4.72 10.46
CA SER A 40 -10.13 -5.84 9.85
C SER A 40 -10.05 -5.89 8.32
N ARG A 41 -9.71 -4.78 7.65
CA ARG A 41 -9.47 -4.79 6.20
C ARG A 41 -8.24 -5.60 5.83
N LEU A 42 -7.17 -5.49 6.63
CA LEU A 42 -5.90 -6.21 6.42
C LEU A 42 -6.05 -7.68 6.81
N GLU A 43 -6.78 -7.98 7.88
CA GLU A 43 -7.11 -9.35 8.27
C GLU A 43 -7.73 -10.14 7.11
N ARG A 44 -8.66 -9.52 6.37
CA ARG A 44 -9.31 -10.17 5.22
C ARG A 44 -8.34 -10.48 4.07
N LEU A 45 -7.21 -9.78 3.98
CA LEU A 45 -6.20 -10.02 2.95
C LEU A 45 -5.31 -11.21 3.29
N THR A 46 -5.19 -11.58 4.58
CA THR A 46 -4.30 -12.67 5.02
C THR A 46 -4.62 -14.03 4.38
N LYS A 47 -5.87 -14.25 3.98
CA LYS A 47 -6.29 -15.48 3.27
C LYS A 47 -5.70 -15.64 1.86
N TYR A 48 -5.11 -14.57 1.33
CA TYR A 48 -4.44 -14.56 0.01
C TYR A 48 -2.92 -14.53 0.13
N ILE A 49 -2.40 -14.57 1.36
CA ILE A 49 -0.99 -14.47 1.70
C ILE A 49 -0.51 -15.83 2.20
N ASP A 50 0.43 -16.42 1.49
CA ASP A 50 1.07 -17.67 1.88
C ASP A 50 2.35 -17.36 2.66
N LEU A 51 2.46 -17.85 3.89
CA LEU A 51 3.56 -17.62 4.80
C LEU A 51 4.08 -18.91 5.39
N ARG A 52 5.37 -18.93 5.70
CA ARG A 52 6.00 -20.01 6.44
C ARG A 52 6.64 -19.46 7.71
N SER A 53 6.72 -20.28 8.72
CA SER A 53 7.25 -19.88 10.03
C SER A 53 8.76 -19.52 10.02
N ASP A 54 9.49 -19.94 8.99
CA ASP A 54 10.90 -19.63 8.79
C ASP A 54 11.14 -18.33 7.98
N TYR A 55 10.09 -17.69 7.47
CA TYR A 55 10.21 -16.50 6.62
C TYR A 55 10.66 -15.25 7.38
N CYS A 56 11.53 -14.47 6.73
CA CYS A 56 11.83 -13.08 7.06
C CYS A 56 11.04 -12.18 6.10
N VAL A 57 10.22 -11.28 6.63
CA VAL A 57 9.32 -10.46 5.81
C VAL A 57 9.54 -8.97 6.01
N ALA A 58 9.34 -8.18 4.95
CA ALA A 58 9.39 -6.72 4.99
C ALA A 58 8.00 -6.13 4.70
N ASP A 59 7.59 -5.10 5.46
CA ASP A 59 6.39 -4.30 5.23
C ASP A 59 6.79 -2.87 4.89
N TYR A 60 6.73 -2.53 3.61
CA TYR A 60 7.15 -1.24 3.07
C TYR A 60 6.01 -0.22 3.12
N ALA A 61 6.30 0.98 3.63
CA ALA A 61 5.33 1.98 4.04
C ALA A 61 4.34 1.40 5.08
N CYS A 62 4.90 0.79 6.13
CA CYS A 62 4.15 0.03 7.14
C CYS A 62 3.22 0.90 8.00
N GLY A 63 3.36 2.24 7.94
CA GLY A 63 2.60 3.16 8.78
C GLY A 63 2.71 2.81 10.25
N SER A 64 1.60 2.77 10.95
CA SER A 64 1.51 2.41 12.38
C SER A 64 1.64 0.90 12.68
N GLY A 65 2.08 0.08 11.71
CA GLY A 65 2.27 -1.36 11.89
C GLY A 65 0.97 -2.17 11.91
N MET A 66 -0.09 -1.71 11.24
CA MET A 66 -1.41 -2.39 11.24
C MET A 66 -1.38 -3.81 10.68
N LEU A 67 -0.41 -4.14 9.83
CA LEU A 67 -0.27 -5.49 9.26
C LEU A 67 0.41 -6.46 10.24
N MET A 68 1.25 -5.94 11.14
CA MET A 68 2.05 -6.72 12.09
C MET A 68 1.23 -7.76 12.87
N PRO A 69 0.06 -7.47 13.49
CA PRO A 69 -0.68 -8.44 14.29
C PRO A 69 -1.12 -9.68 13.53
N TYR A 70 -1.23 -9.58 12.22
CA TYR A 70 -1.71 -10.67 11.35
C TYR A 70 -0.59 -11.47 10.71
N ILE A 71 0.59 -10.89 10.58
CA ILE A 71 1.74 -11.49 9.88
C ILE A 71 2.81 -11.96 10.87
N ALA A 72 3.20 -11.14 11.84
CA ALA A 72 4.27 -11.46 12.78
C ALA A 72 4.08 -12.82 13.51
N PRO A 73 2.87 -13.23 13.93
CA PRO A 73 2.68 -14.54 14.54
C PRO A 73 2.96 -15.75 13.64
N LYS A 74 3.09 -15.54 12.32
CA LYS A 74 3.18 -16.61 11.31
C LYS A 74 4.57 -16.73 10.69
N VAL A 75 5.50 -15.87 11.09
CA VAL A 75 6.83 -15.76 10.45
C VAL A 75 7.94 -15.71 11.50
N ASN A 76 9.17 -15.96 11.05
CA ASN A 76 10.34 -15.85 11.92
C ASN A 76 10.64 -14.39 12.30
N SER A 77 10.57 -13.47 11.33
CA SER A 77 10.89 -12.07 11.52
C SER A 77 10.00 -11.18 10.67
N TYR A 78 9.44 -10.11 11.26
CA TYR A 78 8.67 -9.05 10.62
C TYR A 78 9.41 -7.73 10.73
N ILE A 79 9.69 -7.10 9.60
CA ILE A 79 10.40 -5.82 9.55
C ILE A 79 9.52 -4.79 8.86
N GLY A 80 9.10 -3.75 9.60
CA GLY A 80 8.33 -2.63 9.08
C GLY A 80 9.22 -1.44 8.74
N ILE A 81 9.01 -0.80 7.61
CA ILE A 81 9.76 0.35 7.14
C ILE A 81 8.79 1.47 6.78
N ASP A 82 9.01 2.65 7.33
CA ASP A 82 8.32 3.88 6.96
C ASP A 82 9.28 5.07 7.02
N PHE A 83 9.03 6.12 6.25
CA PHE A 83 9.86 7.32 6.28
C PHE A 83 9.46 8.29 7.41
N SER A 84 8.23 8.17 7.96
CA SER A 84 7.72 9.00 9.06
C SER A 84 8.11 8.42 10.41
N GLN A 85 8.86 9.20 11.20
CA GLN A 85 9.22 8.82 12.56
C GLN A 85 7.99 8.67 13.45
N GLU A 86 6.97 9.50 13.24
CA GLU A 86 5.72 9.47 14.01
C GLU A 86 4.97 8.16 13.79
N PHE A 87 4.94 7.65 12.55
CA PHE A 87 4.38 6.34 12.25
C PHE A 87 5.19 5.21 12.87
N ILE A 88 6.52 5.29 12.82
CA ILE A 88 7.41 4.29 13.45
C ILE A 88 7.24 4.28 14.97
N ASP A 89 7.08 5.44 15.61
CA ASP A 89 6.82 5.52 17.05
C ASP A 89 5.47 4.88 17.40
N ALA A 90 4.43 5.14 16.60
CA ALA A 90 3.12 4.48 16.76
C ALA A 90 3.22 2.96 16.58
N ALA A 91 3.97 2.48 15.56
CA ALA A 91 4.19 1.07 15.30
C ALA A 91 4.95 0.38 16.46
N ASN A 92 5.98 1.03 17.00
CA ASN A 92 6.71 0.54 18.16
C ASN A 92 5.84 0.49 19.44
N ASN A 93 4.94 1.45 19.63
CA ASN A 93 3.97 1.43 20.72
C ASN A 93 2.97 0.26 20.55
N ALA A 94 2.45 0.03 19.35
CA ALA A 94 1.60 -1.10 19.04
C ALA A 94 2.33 -2.45 19.28
N LYS A 95 3.58 -2.57 18.82
CA LYS A 95 4.44 -3.73 19.07
C LYS A 95 4.57 -4.04 20.57
N LYS A 96 4.88 -3.02 21.38
CA LYS A 96 5.02 -3.16 22.84
C LYS A 96 3.69 -3.60 23.47
N SER A 97 2.60 -2.93 23.12
CA SER A 97 1.25 -3.22 23.65
C SER A 97 0.80 -4.63 23.34
N LEU A 98 1.13 -5.16 22.14
CA LEU A 98 0.77 -6.50 21.66
C LEU A 98 1.84 -7.55 21.97
N ASN A 99 2.98 -7.15 22.59
CA ASN A 99 4.09 -8.02 23.02
C ASN A 99 4.72 -8.84 21.87
N PHE A 100 4.84 -8.29 20.67
CA PHE A 100 5.54 -8.94 19.57
C PHE A 100 7.06 -8.76 19.70
N LYS A 101 7.80 -9.86 19.88
CA LYS A 101 9.26 -9.86 20.02
C LYS A 101 9.99 -9.99 18.68
N ASN A 102 9.37 -10.58 17.68
CA ASN A 102 9.93 -10.84 16.37
C ASN A 102 9.58 -9.76 15.33
N ALA A 103 9.12 -8.60 15.77
CA ALA A 103 8.84 -7.45 14.90
C ALA A 103 9.84 -6.32 15.19
N GLU A 104 10.33 -5.66 14.15
CA GLU A 104 11.20 -4.49 14.22
C GLU A 104 10.70 -3.41 13.27
N PHE A 105 10.90 -2.13 13.63
CA PHE A 105 10.46 -1.00 12.81
C PHE A 105 11.60 0.00 12.60
N PHE A 106 11.77 0.45 11.35
CA PHE A 106 12.85 1.34 10.94
C PHE A 106 12.30 2.60 10.25
N CYS A 107 12.70 3.77 10.75
CA CYS A 107 12.48 5.04 10.05
C CYS A 107 13.54 5.17 8.94
N SER A 108 13.15 4.96 7.70
CA SER A 108 14.07 4.98 6.54
C SER A 108 13.32 5.19 5.23
N GLU A 109 13.97 5.83 4.27
CA GLU A 109 13.54 5.74 2.88
C GLU A 109 13.68 4.28 2.39
N ILE A 110 12.68 3.81 1.63
CA ILE A 110 12.64 2.40 1.17
C ILE A 110 13.87 2.03 0.35
N LYS A 111 14.31 2.90 -0.56
CA LYS A 111 15.46 2.64 -1.42
C LYS A 111 16.75 2.45 -0.61
N ASP A 112 16.96 3.31 0.38
CA ASP A 112 18.15 3.25 1.26
C ASP A 112 18.14 2.00 2.14
N PHE A 113 16.96 1.62 2.61
CA PHE A 113 16.81 0.40 3.40
C PHE A 113 17.07 -0.85 2.54
N CYS A 114 16.49 -0.93 1.34
CA CYS A 114 16.67 -2.05 0.43
C CYS A 114 18.13 -2.22 0.00
N ALA A 115 18.85 -1.13 -0.27
CA ALA A 115 20.27 -1.16 -0.66
C ALA A 115 21.17 -1.82 0.40
N ARG A 116 20.77 -1.78 1.67
CA ARG A 116 21.49 -2.42 2.80
C ARG A 116 20.97 -3.83 3.15
N ASN A 117 19.92 -4.30 2.46
CA ASN A 117 19.25 -5.56 2.78
C ASN A 117 18.99 -6.39 1.51
N ILE A 118 20.04 -6.62 0.71
CA ILE A 118 19.98 -7.38 -0.56
C ILE A 118 19.65 -8.85 -0.29
N ASP A 119 18.77 -9.45 -1.10
CA ASP A 119 18.36 -10.86 -1.03
C ASP A 119 18.02 -11.37 0.39
N LYS A 120 17.41 -10.49 1.20
CA LYS A 120 17.14 -10.77 2.61
C LYS A 120 15.75 -11.35 2.87
N PHE A 121 14.74 -10.90 2.13
CA PHE A 121 13.35 -11.16 2.47
C PHE A 121 12.75 -12.27 1.62
N ASP A 122 12.02 -13.17 2.26
CA ASP A 122 11.22 -14.21 1.60
C ASP A 122 9.93 -13.61 1.01
N CYS A 123 9.34 -12.63 1.73
CA CYS A 123 8.18 -11.89 1.29
C CYS A 123 8.32 -10.39 1.59
N ALA A 124 7.69 -9.58 0.75
CA ALA A 124 7.52 -8.15 0.94
C ALA A 124 6.04 -7.76 0.82
N PHE A 125 5.64 -6.74 1.57
CA PHE A 125 4.30 -6.16 1.53
C PHE A 125 4.37 -4.70 1.11
N ALA A 126 3.41 -4.27 0.28
CA ALA A 126 3.14 -2.88 -0.08
C ALA A 126 1.62 -2.68 -0.07
N MET A 127 1.07 -2.34 1.09
CA MET A 127 -0.37 -2.30 1.33
C MET A 127 -0.89 -0.86 1.38
N ASP A 128 -1.77 -0.50 0.43
CA ASP A 128 -2.36 0.84 0.31
C ASP A 128 -1.28 1.95 0.28
N PHE A 129 -0.23 1.73 -0.52
CA PHE A 129 0.92 2.62 -0.64
C PHE A 129 1.13 3.15 -2.06
N SER A 130 1.04 2.30 -3.07
CA SER A 130 1.41 2.65 -4.45
C SER A 130 0.60 3.82 -5.03
N GLU A 131 -0.63 4.04 -4.56
CA GLU A 131 -1.50 5.14 -4.97
C GLU A 131 -1.00 6.53 -4.54
N HIS A 132 -0.05 6.58 -3.61
CA HIS A 132 0.56 7.81 -3.11
C HIS A 132 1.83 8.21 -3.87
N VAL A 133 2.30 7.38 -4.82
CA VAL A 133 3.61 7.52 -5.47
C VAL A 133 3.44 7.63 -6.99
N PRO A 134 4.02 8.67 -7.64
CA PRO A 134 4.04 8.76 -9.10
C PRO A 134 4.74 7.58 -9.77
N ASP A 135 4.41 7.29 -11.05
CA ASP A 135 4.85 6.09 -11.75
C ASP A 135 6.38 5.92 -11.79
N ASP A 136 7.12 6.99 -12.04
CA ASP A 136 8.58 6.91 -12.14
C ASP A 136 9.22 6.57 -10.79
N GLN A 137 8.77 7.25 -9.71
CA GLN A 137 9.23 6.93 -8.36
C GLN A 137 8.79 5.53 -7.93
N TRP A 138 7.57 5.11 -8.32
CA TRP A 138 7.07 3.79 -7.99
C TRP A 138 7.90 2.69 -8.67
N LYS A 139 8.35 2.87 -9.92
CA LYS A 139 9.29 1.96 -10.58
C LYS A 139 10.62 1.85 -9.83
N GLU A 140 11.18 2.98 -9.39
CA GLU A 140 12.41 2.96 -8.59
C GLU A 140 12.24 2.18 -7.28
N ILE A 141 11.12 2.39 -6.59
CA ILE A 141 10.80 1.67 -5.34
C ILE A 141 10.59 0.18 -5.61
N LEU A 142 9.85 -0.19 -6.65
CA LEU A 142 9.65 -1.59 -7.03
C LEU A 142 10.98 -2.28 -7.35
N THR A 143 11.88 -1.60 -8.06
CA THR A 143 13.23 -2.12 -8.34
C THR A 143 14.04 -2.32 -7.06
N ALA A 144 13.98 -1.37 -6.13
CA ALA A 144 14.65 -1.50 -4.83
C ALA A 144 14.07 -2.67 -4.00
N ILE A 145 12.75 -2.79 -3.93
CA ILE A 145 12.09 -3.92 -3.25
C ILE A 145 12.50 -5.25 -3.90
N LEU A 146 12.56 -5.32 -5.24
CA LEU A 146 13.01 -6.52 -5.96
C LEU A 146 14.42 -6.93 -5.52
N VAL A 147 15.35 -5.98 -5.41
CA VAL A 147 16.72 -6.24 -4.94
C VAL A 147 16.74 -6.82 -3.53
N SER A 148 15.86 -6.36 -2.65
CA SER A 148 15.78 -6.83 -1.27
C SER A 148 15.15 -8.22 -1.09
N LEU A 149 14.37 -8.67 -2.06
CA LEU A 149 13.77 -10.00 -2.08
C LEU A 149 14.81 -11.06 -2.45
N LYS A 150 14.76 -12.22 -1.81
CA LYS A 150 15.48 -13.42 -2.21
C LYS A 150 15.06 -13.87 -3.62
N PRO A 151 15.87 -14.62 -4.36
CA PRO A 151 15.42 -15.32 -5.57
C PRO A 151 14.17 -16.14 -5.29
N GLY A 152 13.09 -15.93 -6.09
CA GLY A 152 11.78 -16.53 -5.86
C GLY A 152 10.96 -15.89 -4.71
N GLY A 153 11.45 -14.82 -4.10
CA GLY A 153 10.73 -14.07 -3.07
C GLY A 153 9.47 -13.37 -3.63
N ILE A 154 8.49 -13.15 -2.78
CA ILE A 154 7.14 -12.70 -3.17
C ILE A 154 6.86 -11.29 -2.69
N LEU A 155 6.39 -10.44 -3.61
CA LEU A 155 5.78 -9.16 -3.29
C LEU A 155 4.25 -9.30 -3.27
N TYR A 156 3.63 -8.92 -2.15
CA TYR A 156 2.19 -8.75 -2.02
C TYR A 156 1.84 -7.25 -2.12
N LEU A 157 1.13 -6.89 -3.15
CA LEU A 157 0.67 -5.51 -3.41
C LEU A 157 -0.85 -5.42 -3.25
N HIS A 158 -1.32 -4.45 -2.48
CA HIS A 158 -2.74 -4.10 -2.37
C HIS A 158 -2.94 -2.60 -2.57
N THR A 159 -3.94 -2.22 -3.40
CA THR A 159 -4.17 -0.81 -3.76
C THR A 159 -5.60 -0.60 -4.26
N PRO A 160 -6.15 0.63 -4.27
CA PRO A 160 -7.40 0.95 -4.95
C PRO A 160 -7.34 0.66 -6.46
N ASN A 161 -8.51 0.36 -7.03
CA ASN A 161 -8.66 0.15 -8.48
C ASN A 161 -9.20 1.41 -9.17
N ALA A 162 -8.43 2.03 -10.04
CA ALA A 162 -8.85 3.21 -10.82
C ALA A 162 -10.10 2.96 -11.67
N GLN A 163 -10.40 1.72 -12.03
CA GLN A 163 -11.59 1.35 -12.80
C GLN A 163 -12.85 1.26 -11.93
N PHE A 164 -12.74 1.29 -10.61
CA PHE A 164 -13.91 1.27 -9.71
C PHE A 164 -14.72 2.55 -9.84
N LEU A 165 -16.04 2.43 -10.03
CA LEU A 165 -16.92 3.58 -10.30
C LEU A 165 -16.72 4.74 -9.31
N PRO A 166 -16.68 4.54 -7.98
CA PRO A 166 -16.37 5.62 -7.04
C PRO A 166 -14.99 6.26 -7.24
N GLU A 167 -13.96 5.50 -7.64
CA GLU A 167 -12.63 6.08 -7.94
C GLU A 167 -12.66 6.93 -9.21
N ILE A 168 -13.41 6.51 -10.24
CA ILE A 168 -13.65 7.29 -11.46
C ILE A 168 -14.38 8.61 -11.12
N MET A 169 -15.38 8.54 -10.25
CA MET A 169 -16.13 9.72 -9.81
C MET A 169 -15.25 10.69 -9.03
N LYS A 170 -14.40 10.18 -8.14
CA LYS A 170 -13.41 10.98 -7.40
C LYS A 170 -12.43 11.67 -8.34
N ALA A 171 -11.82 10.92 -9.27
CA ALA A 171 -10.86 11.44 -10.23
C ALA A 171 -11.43 12.56 -11.10
N ARG A 172 -12.74 12.51 -11.39
CA ARG A 172 -13.48 13.53 -12.17
C ARG A 172 -14.14 14.60 -11.31
N SER A 173 -14.00 14.56 -9.97
CA SER A 173 -14.68 15.44 -9.01
C SER A 173 -16.21 15.43 -9.17
N ILE A 174 -16.79 14.29 -9.56
CA ILE A 174 -18.22 14.08 -9.71
C ILE A 174 -18.77 13.52 -8.40
N LEU A 175 -19.59 14.29 -7.67
CA LEU A 175 -20.23 13.93 -6.40
C LEU A 175 -19.27 13.56 -5.25
N MET A 176 -18.03 13.19 -5.54
CA MET A 176 -17.04 12.78 -4.56
C MET A 176 -15.71 13.52 -4.80
N LYS A 177 -15.02 13.88 -3.71
CA LYS A 177 -13.67 14.48 -3.79
C LYS A 177 -12.62 13.39 -3.71
N GLN A 178 -11.51 13.57 -4.43
CA GLN A 178 -10.35 12.70 -4.30
C GLN A 178 -9.80 12.74 -2.87
N ILE A 179 -9.33 11.61 -2.39
CA ILE A 179 -8.65 11.53 -1.09
C ILE A 179 -7.32 12.27 -1.21
N PRO A 180 -7.02 13.22 -0.33
CA PRO A 180 -5.73 13.88 -0.32
C PRO A 180 -4.60 12.84 -0.25
N GLY A 181 -3.59 12.98 -1.12
CA GLY A 181 -2.49 12.02 -1.23
C GLY A 181 -2.68 10.86 -2.21
N HIS A 182 -3.90 10.54 -2.67
CA HIS A 182 -4.12 9.56 -3.74
C HIS A 182 -3.86 10.20 -5.10
N ILE A 183 -2.60 10.34 -5.46
CA ILE A 183 -2.15 11.05 -6.67
C ILE A 183 -1.95 10.13 -7.88
N ALA A 184 -1.89 8.81 -7.66
CA ALA A 184 -1.55 7.83 -8.68
C ALA A 184 -2.34 6.51 -8.53
N VAL A 185 -3.66 6.60 -8.42
CA VAL A 185 -4.51 5.39 -8.42
C VAL A 185 -4.48 4.78 -9.82
N ARG A 186 -4.11 3.49 -9.91
CA ARG A 186 -3.88 2.76 -11.17
C ARG A 186 -4.92 1.70 -11.43
N SER A 187 -5.07 1.32 -12.70
CA SER A 187 -5.85 0.14 -13.10
C SER A 187 -5.08 -1.16 -12.79
N PRO A 188 -5.74 -2.33 -12.85
CA PRO A 188 -5.06 -3.62 -12.74
C PRO A 188 -3.96 -3.80 -13.79
N GLU A 189 -4.22 -3.38 -15.03
CA GLU A 189 -3.28 -3.45 -16.13
C GLU A 189 -2.08 -2.54 -15.90
N GLY A 190 -2.31 -1.30 -15.43
CA GLY A 190 -1.26 -0.33 -15.12
C GLY A 190 -0.32 -0.82 -14.01
N ASN A 191 -0.87 -1.36 -12.91
CA ASN A 191 -0.05 -1.96 -11.85
C ASN A 191 0.74 -3.17 -12.35
N SER A 192 0.11 -4.06 -13.14
CA SER A 192 0.77 -5.24 -13.69
C SER A 192 1.91 -4.86 -14.63
N GLN A 193 1.70 -3.86 -15.48
CA GLN A 193 2.71 -3.39 -16.42
C GLN A 193 3.94 -2.81 -15.69
N LEU A 194 3.75 -2.02 -14.64
CA LEU A 194 4.85 -1.49 -13.84
C LEU A 194 5.65 -2.61 -13.16
N LEU A 195 4.97 -3.60 -12.59
CA LEU A 195 5.63 -4.76 -11.99
C LEU A 195 6.44 -5.57 -13.02
N ILE A 196 5.87 -5.85 -14.19
CA ILE A 196 6.57 -6.58 -15.25
C ILE A 196 7.79 -5.79 -15.76
N GLN A 197 7.65 -4.48 -15.99
CA GLN A 197 8.75 -3.61 -16.42
C GLN A 197 9.90 -3.54 -15.41
N THR A 198 9.62 -3.78 -14.14
CA THR A 198 10.63 -3.78 -13.06
C THR A 198 11.16 -5.19 -12.74
N GLY A 199 10.79 -6.21 -13.51
CA GLY A 199 11.37 -7.56 -13.42
C GLY A 199 10.55 -8.57 -12.62
N TYR A 200 9.35 -8.20 -12.14
CA TYR A 200 8.49 -9.14 -11.44
C TYR A 200 7.69 -10.03 -12.40
N ARG A 201 7.44 -11.27 -11.97
CA ARG A 201 6.50 -12.20 -12.60
C ARG A 201 5.18 -12.21 -11.83
N ILE A 202 4.08 -11.84 -12.48
CA ILE A 202 2.75 -11.88 -11.85
C ILE A 202 2.31 -13.34 -11.67
N LYS A 203 2.13 -13.76 -10.42
CA LYS A 203 1.61 -15.09 -10.06
C LYS A 203 0.09 -15.10 -9.94
N LYS A 204 -0.45 -14.00 -9.38
CA LYS A 204 -1.89 -13.88 -9.14
C LYS A 204 -2.32 -12.43 -9.16
N LEU A 205 -3.46 -12.15 -9.77
CA LEU A 205 -4.14 -10.87 -9.71
C LEU A 205 -5.58 -11.10 -9.29
N LEU A 206 -5.99 -10.48 -8.20
CA LEU A 206 -7.33 -10.56 -7.66
C LEU A 206 -7.97 -9.18 -7.65
N LEU A 207 -9.22 -9.14 -8.05
CA LEU A 207 -10.06 -7.94 -7.96
C LEU A 207 -11.08 -8.15 -6.84
N LEU A 208 -10.92 -7.39 -5.78
CA LEU A 208 -11.62 -7.59 -4.52
C LEU A 208 -12.73 -6.56 -4.31
N PRO A 209 -13.74 -6.89 -3.49
CA PRO A 209 -14.76 -5.95 -3.05
C PRO A 209 -14.18 -4.82 -2.19
N HIS A 210 -14.91 -3.73 -2.06
CA HIS A 210 -14.60 -2.71 -1.07
C HIS A 210 -14.80 -3.26 0.36
N TYR A 211 -13.99 -2.81 1.32
CA TYR A 211 -14.11 -3.25 2.72
C TYR A 211 -15.25 -2.54 3.47
N ASN A 212 -15.68 -1.35 3.05
CA ASN A 212 -16.86 -0.68 3.61
C ASN A 212 -18.14 -1.44 3.23
N GLY A 213 -19.02 -1.72 4.22
CA GLY A 213 -20.20 -2.57 4.05
C GLY A 213 -21.12 -2.10 2.94
N LEU A 214 -21.40 -0.80 2.86
CA LEU A 214 -22.30 -0.23 1.84
C LEU A 214 -21.69 -0.38 0.43
N LEU A 215 -20.42 -0.03 0.26
CA LEU A 215 -19.73 -0.14 -1.03
C LEU A 215 -19.42 -1.58 -1.41
N LYS A 216 -19.37 -2.50 -0.45
CA LYS A 216 -19.20 -3.93 -0.70
C LYS A 216 -20.37 -4.50 -1.51
N VAL A 217 -21.58 -4.00 -1.30
CA VAL A 217 -22.77 -4.44 -2.05
C VAL A 217 -22.61 -4.19 -3.56
N LEU A 218 -21.90 -3.14 -3.95
CA LEU A 218 -21.60 -2.87 -5.37
C LEU A 218 -20.86 -4.04 -6.04
N HIS A 219 -20.12 -4.85 -5.27
CA HIS A 219 -19.40 -5.99 -5.82
C HIS A 219 -20.32 -7.06 -6.41
N LEU A 220 -21.60 -7.13 -6.00
CA LEU A 220 -22.58 -8.02 -6.61
C LEU A 220 -22.75 -7.74 -8.12
N PHE A 221 -22.60 -6.50 -8.52
CA PHE A 221 -22.66 -6.09 -9.95
C PHE A 221 -21.37 -6.45 -10.73
N SER A 222 -20.32 -6.91 -10.04
CA SER A 222 -19.05 -7.27 -10.70
C SER A 222 -19.16 -8.48 -11.65
N TYR A 223 -20.26 -9.23 -11.56
CA TYR A 223 -20.56 -10.39 -12.40
C TYR A 223 -21.30 -10.00 -13.69
N ILE A 224 -21.77 -8.76 -13.84
CA ILE A 224 -22.49 -8.31 -15.03
C ILE A 224 -21.48 -8.16 -16.18
N PRO A 225 -21.70 -8.82 -17.34
CA PRO A 225 -20.85 -8.67 -18.53
C PRO A 225 -20.68 -7.20 -18.92
N LEU A 226 -19.51 -6.83 -19.44
CA LEU A 226 -19.09 -5.51 -19.92
C LEU A 226 -18.96 -4.43 -18.84
N VAL A 227 -19.85 -4.36 -17.86
CA VAL A 227 -19.84 -3.30 -16.83
C VAL A 227 -19.25 -3.76 -15.49
N GLY A 228 -19.10 -5.06 -15.25
CA GLY A 228 -18.66 -5.64 -13.98
C GLY A 228 -17.30 -5.12 -13.48
N LYS A 229 -16.42 -4.72 -14.40
CA LYS A 229 -15.10 -4.12 -14.04
C LYS A 229 -15.22 -2.86 -13.18
N PHE A 230 -16.30 -2.09 -13.34
CA PHE A 230 -16.55 -0.85 -12.59
C PHE A 230 -16.98 -1.09 -11.14
N PHE A 231 -17.24 -2.32 -10.74
CA PHE A 231 -17.70 -2.71 -9.41
C PHE A 231 -16.66 -3.50 -8.61
N LYS A 232 -15.43 -3.64 -9.13
CA LYS A 232 -14.28 -4.27 -8.48
C LYS A 232 -13.40 -3.20 -7.86
N ALA A 233 -13.45 -3.08 -6.52
CA ALA A 233 -12.96 -1.89 -5.82
C ALA A 233 -11.45 -1.89 -5.54
N ARG A 234 -10.87 -3.08 -5.34
CA ARG A 234 -9.49 -3.23 -4.88
C ARG A 234 -8.73 -4.22 -5.75
N ILE A 235 -7.46 -3.97 -5.88
CA ILE A 235 -6.49 -4.82 -6.57
C ILE A 235 -5.61 -5.47 -5.52
N PHE A 236 -5.41 -6.78 -5.62
CA PHE A 236 -4.42 -7.52 -4.86
C PHE A 236 -3.58 -8.34 -5.83
N ILE A 237 -2.27 -8.10 -5.82
CA ILE A 237 -1.32 -8.75 -6.72
C ILE A 237 -0.32 -9.54 -5.90
N VAL A 238 -0.05 -10.76 -6.34
CA VAL A 238 1.06 -11.59 -5.90
C VAL A 238 2.07 -11.62 -7.03
N ALA A 239 3.25 -11.08 -6.80
CA ALA A 239 4.31 -10.97 -7.80
C ALA A 239 5.60 -11.61 -7.25
N GLU A 240 6.32 -12.35 -8.09
CA GLU A 240 7.55 -13.08 -7.74
C GLU A 240 8.75 -12.40 -8.38
N LYS A 241 9.87 -12.34 -7.64
CA LYS A 241 11.19 -11.96 -8.15
C LYS A 241 11.73 -12.99 -9.12
#